data_b5a884ee7f5ef2d41acbd809f89b17e7
#
_entry.id   b5a884ee7f5ef2d41acbd809f89b17e7
#
_cell.length_a   1.000
_cell.length_b   1.000
_cell.length_c   1.000
_cell.angle_alpha   90.00
_cell.angle_beta   90.00
_cell.angle_gamma   90.00
#
_symmetry.space_group_name_H-M   'P 1'
#
loop_
_entity.id
_entity.type
_entity.pdbx_description
1 polymer ?
#
loop_
_entity_poly.entity_id
_entity_poly.type
_entity_poly.pdbx_seq_one_letter_code
_entity_poly.pdbx_strand_id
1 'polypeptide(L)'
;MKKILLLLTFLLSLQFSTIHAQKKLEVGGVTIPRTIDFKGKALTLNGVGQRSKMFTELYVQALYLSQLTQDASLILESDIEMAIRIHITSSLVTSKKLSKALAKGMEKSVGESGMLKLNKEVLELETLIGREITKAGDSFNLIYNPLDRSLWIYKNDKYEGKIESFEFKKAFFGIWLSENPVDKDLKEELLGKNN
;
A
#
# COMPACT_ATOMS: atom_id res chain seq x y z
N MET A 1 58.46 -11.20 -3.23
CA MET A 1 57.27 -11.60 -4.01
C MET A 1 56.13 -12.13 -3.14
N LYS A 2 56.33 -13.09 -2.20
CA LYS A 2 55.24 -13.59 -1.33
C LYS A 2 54.55 -12.53 -0.43
N LYS A 3 55.32 -11.54 0.07
CA LYS A 3 54.76 -10.46 0.93
C LYS A 3 53.88 -9.45 0.15
N ILE A 4 54.17 -9.21 -1.13
CA ILE A 4 53.41 -8.32 -2.00
C ILE A 4 52.07 -8.99 -2.40
N LEU A 5 52.12 -10.32 -2.62
CA LEU A 5 50.89 -11.10 -2.94
C LEU A 5 49.91 -11.13 -1.78
N LEU A 6 50.40 -11.24 -0.52
CA LEU A 6 49.57 -11.18 0.69
C LEU A 6 48.95 -9.82 0.91
N LEU A 7 49.64 -8.72 0.56
CA LEU A 7 49.09 -7.37 0.65
C LEU A 7 47.98 -7.14 -0.40
N LEU A 8 48.15 -7.68 -1.63
CA LEU A 8 47.15 -7.57 -2.68
C LEU A 8 45.86 -8.34 -2.36
N THR A 9 45.98 -9.54 -1.74
CA THR A 9 44.80 -10.32 -1.31
C THR A 9 44.06 -9.65 -0.15
N PHE A 10 44.75 -8.95 0.75
CA PHE A 10 44.14 -8.21 1.83
C PHE A 10 43.42 -6.95 1.35
N LEU A 11 43.93 -6.26 0.31
CA LEU A 11 43.22 -5.11 -0.31
C LEU A 11 41.96 -5.53 -1.10
N LEU A 12 41.96 -6.73 -1.69
CA LEU A 12 40.78 -7.25 -2.42
C LEU A 12 39.62 -7.64 -1.50
N SER A 13 39.91 -7.98 -0.23
CA SER A 13 38.86 -8.36 0.74
C SER A 13 38.11 -7.20 1.37
N LEU A 14 38.56 -5.96 1.15
CA LEU A 14 37.92 -4.75 1.70
C LEU A 14 36.81 -4.15 0.82
N GLN A 15 36.50 -4.74 -0.34
CA GLN A 15 35.55 -4.17 -1.30
C GLN A 15 34.11 -4.76 -1.25
N PHE A 16 33.81 -5.65 -0.32
CA PHE A 16 32.48 -6.28 -0.25
C PHE A 16 31.72 -5.93 1.03
N SER A 17 31.45 -4.67 1.28
CA SER A 17 30.52 -4.28 2.35
C SER A 17 29.82 -2.96 2.08
N THR A 18 29.29 -2.74 0.87
CA THR A 18 28.16 -1.83 0.73
C THR A 18 26.87 -2.59 0.95
N ILE A 19 26.65 -3.04 2.19
CA ILE A 19 25.30 -3.34 2.64
C ILE A 19 24.59 -2.00 2.58
N HIS A 20 23.79 -1.80 1.54
CA HIS A 20 22.77 -0.74 1.52
C HIS A 20 21.79 -1.12 2.63
N ALA A 21 22.08 -0.69 3.86
CA ALA A 21 21.09 -0.64 4.91
C ALA A 21 19.98 0.28 4.40
N GLN A 22 18.95 -0.29 3.79
CA GLN A 22 17.74 0.44 3.44
C GLN A 22 17.28 1.10 4.74
N LYS A 23 17.41 2.43 4.80
CA LYS A 23 17.01 3.21 5.96
C LYS A 23 15.53 2.95 6.18
N LYS A 24 15.21 2.09 7.15
CA LYS A 24 13.83 1.74 7.50
C LYS A 24 13.13 3.01 7.96
N LEU A 25 11.91 3.21 7.50
CA LEU A 25 11.05 4.29 7.96
C LEU A 25 10.10 3.73 9.01
N GLU A 26 10.00 4.38 10.16
CA GLU A 26 9.06 4.00 11.21
C GLU A 26 7.97 5.06 11.34
N VAL A 27 6.70 4.62 11.29
CA VAL A 27 5.52 5.48 11.47
C VAL A 27 4.55 4.74 12.38
N GLY A 28 4.12 5.37 13.47
CA GLY A 28 3.19 4.75 14.42
C GLY A 28 3.69 3.40 14.99
N GLY A 29 5.01 3.25 15.21
CA GLY A 29 5.63 2.00 15.66
C GLY A 29 5.68 0.88 14.62
N VAL A 30 5.35 1.18 13.34
CA VAL A 30 5.37 0.23 12.24
C VAL A 30 6.56 0.51 11.32
N THR A 31 7.36 -0.52 11.04
CA THR A 31 8.44 -0.44 10.05
C THR A 31 7.87 -0.52 8.63
N ILE A 32 8.09 0.53 7.84
CA ILE A 32 7.61 0.64 6.47
C ILE A 32 8.78 0.42 5.49
N PRO A 33 8.70 -0.56 4.58
CA PRO A 33 9.71 -0.75 3.55
C PRO A 33 9.71 0.43 2.56
N ARG A 34 10.90 0.84 2.10
CA ARG A 34 11.03 1.91 1.08
C ARG A 34 10.59 1.45 -0.31
N THR A 35 10.65 0.15 -0.55
CA THR A 35 10.23 -0.48 -1.80
C THR A 35 9.51 -1.78 -1.51
N ILE A 36 8.57 -2.14 -2.36
CA ILE A 36 7.96 -3.47 -2.40
C ILE A 36 8.15 -4.05 -3.80
N ASP A 37 8.37 -5.34 -3.89
CA ASP A 37 8.43 -6.04 -5.18
C ASP A 37 7.06 -6.64 -5.52
N PHE A 38 6.66 -6.49 -6.77
CA PHE A 38 5.50 -7.16 -7.31
C PHE A 38 5.84 -7.74 -8.68
N LYS A 39 5.96 -9.06 -8.76
CA LYS A 39 6.28 -9.79 -10.01
C LYS A 39 7.54 -9.27 -10.71
N GLY A 40 8.59 -8.98 -9.94
CA GLY A 40 9.86 -8.46 -10.43
C GLY A 40 9.88 -6.97 -10.77
N LYS A 41 8.82 -6.23 -10.42
CA LYS A 41 8.76 -4.78 -10.53
C LYS A 41 8.82 -4.14 -9.15
N ALA A 42 9.79 -3.27 -8.93
CA ALA A 42 9.93 -2.52 -7.69
C ALA A 42 8.99 -1.31 -7.69
N LEU A 43 8.12 -1.23 -6.69
CA LEU A 43 7.31 -0.05 -6.40
C LEU A 43 7.95 0.73 -5.26
N THR A 44 8.12 2.03 -5.45
CA THR A 44 8.78 2.92 -4.48
C THR A 44 7.74 3.62 -3.60
N LEU A 45 8.06 3.77 -2.31
CA LEU A 45 7.23 4.50 -1.35
C LEU A 45 7.04 5.94 -1.80
N ASN A 46 5.81 6.34 -2.08
CA ASN A 46 5.43 7.71 -2.43
C ASN A 46 5.13 8.53 -1.17
N GLY A 47 4.40 7.94 -0.24
CA GLY A 47 4.08 8.56 1.02
C GLY A 47 3.50 7.55 2.02
N VAL A 48 3.49 7.94 3.28
CA VAL A 48 3.00 7.11 4.38
C VAL A 48 2.38 7.99 5.44
N GLY A 49 1.28 7.50 6.00
CA GLY A 49 0.59 8.21 7.08
C GLY A 49 -0.18 7.26 7.99
N GLN A 50 -0.77 7.85 9.02
CA GLN A 50 -1.50 7.12 10.05
C GLN A 50 -2.96 7.52 10.08
N ARG A 51 -3.84 6.54 9.97
CA ARG A 51 -5.27 6.74 10.12
C ARG A 51 -5.67 6.69 11.57
N SER A 52 -6.15 7.81 12.08
CA SER A 52 -6.72 7.89 13.42
C SER A 52 -8.20 8.26 13.37
N LYS A 53 -8.96 7.84 14.37
CA LYS A 53 -10.35 8.25 14.57
C LYS A 53 -10.65 8.37 16.05
N MET A 54 -11.17 9.55 16.46
CA MET A 54 -11.52 9.80 17.88
C MET A 54 -10.38 9.42 18.84
N PHE A 55 -9.17 9.93 18.56
CA PHE A 55 -7.93 9.68 19.31
C PHE A 55 -7.43 8.23 19.32
N THR A 56 -8.02 7.35 18.51
CA THR A 56 -7.56 5.96 18.36
C THR A 56 -6.86 5.78 17.03
N GLU A 57 -5.63 5.33 17.08
CA GLU A 57 -4.86 4.90 15.90
C GLU A 57 -5.44 3.58 15.38
N LEU A 58 -5.81 3.52 14.12
CA LEU A 58 -6.47 2.37 13.51
C LEU A 58 -5.51 1.54 12.67
N TYR A 59 -4.76 2.22 11.80
CA TYR A 59 -3.77 1.60 10.92
C TYR A 59 -2.76 2.61 10.40
N VAL A 60 -1.59 2.12 10.02
CA VAL A 60 -0.62 2.85 9.21
C VAL A 60 -0.82 2.46 7.76
N GLN A 61 -0.79 3.43 6.85
CA GLN A 61 -0.98 3.22 5.42
C GLN A 61 0.16 3.81 4.63
N ALA A 62 0.63 3.07 3.62
CA ALA A 62 1.66 3.50 2.70
C ALA A 62 1.16 3.37 1.25
N LEU A 63 1.48 4.38 0.43
CA LEU A 63 1.26 4.39 -1.01
C LEU A 63 2.59 4.12 -1.71
N TYR A 64 2.59 3.15 -2.62
CA TYR A 64 3.75 2.79 -3.45
C TYR A 64 3.40 2.99 -4.91
N LEU A 65 4.30 3.60 -5.66
CA LEU A 65 4.13 3.91 -7.08
C LEU A 65 5.34 3.44 -7.89
N SER A 66 5.12 3.10 -9.16
CA SER A 66 6.21 2.88 -10.12
C SER A 66 6.87 4.20 -10.54
N GLN A 67 6.13 5.32 -10.49
CA GLN A 67 6.60 6.69 -10.71
C GLN A 67 6.06 7.60 -9.62
N LEU A 68 6.96 8.22 -8.85
CA LEU A 68 6.56 9.09 -7.73
C LEU A 68 5.85 10.35 -8.24
N THR A 69 4.75 10.73 -7.58
CA THR A 69 4.01 11.95 -7.89
C THR A 69 3.16 12.41 -6.70
N GLN A 70 2.93 13.71 -6.62
CA GLN A 70 2.01 14.33 -5.67
C GLN A 70 0.63 14.62 -6.26
N ASP A 71 0.43 14.32 -7.54
CA ASP A 71 -0.83 14.52 -8.26
C ASP A 71 -1.76 13.32 -8.08
N ALA A 72 -2.76 13.50 -7.20
CA ALA A 72 -3.76 12.47 -6.91
C ALA A 72 -4.60 12.09 -8.14
N SER A 73 -4.92 13.05 -9.01
CA SER A 73 -5.70 12.80 -10.22
C SER A 73 -4.92 11.92 -11.20
N LEU A 74 -3.63 12.23 -11.38
CA LEU A 74 -2.73 11.42 -12.20
C LEU A 74 -2.62 9.98 -11.67
N ILE A 75 -2.54 9.78 -10.34
CA ILE A 75 -2.51 8.44 -9.75
C ILE A 75 -3.82 7.67 -10.03
N LEU A 76 -4.95 8.33 -9.85
CA LEU A 76 -6.26 7.69 -10.03
C LEU A 76 -6.52 7.30 -11.48
N GLU A 77 -6.15 8.15 -12.43
CA GLU A 77 -6.44 7.96 -13.86
C GLU A 77 -5.37 7.14 -14.60
N SER A 78 -4.17 6.96 -14.03
CA SER A 78 -3.12 6.20 -14.69
C SER A 78 -3.34 4.69 -14.65
N ASP A 79 -3.01 4.00 -15.73
CA ASP A 79 -3.03 2.53 -15.87
C ASP A 79 -1.59 1.99 -15.70
N ILE A 80 -1.01 2.22 -14.51
CA ILE A 80 0.35 1.79 -14.14
C ILE A 80 0.33 1.05 -12.80
N GLU A 81 1.38 0.28 -12.52
CA GLU A 81 1.51 -0.43 -11.25
C GLU A 81 1.55 0.53 -10.07
N MET A 82 0.75 0.24 -9.07
CA MET A 82 0.70 0.96 -7.79
C MET A 82 0.18 0.06 -6.68
N ALA A 83 0.46 0.41 -5.44
CA ALA A 83 -0.02 -0.35 -4.30
C ALA A 83 -0.38 0.53 -3.11
N ILE A 84 -1.36 0.08 -2.35
CA ILE A 84 -1.64 0.51 -0.99
C ILE A 84 -1.25 -0.63 -0.04
N ARG A 85 -0.43 -0.31 0.97
CA ARG A 85 -0.20 -1.19 2.13
C ARG A 85 -0.94 -0.62 3.33
N ILE A 86 -1.72 -1.46 4.01
CA ILE A 86 -2.43 -1.13 5.26
C ILE A 86 -1.90 -2.05 6.34
N HIS A 87 -1.29 -1.50 7.40
CA HIS A 87 -0.85 -2.25 8.57
C HIS A 87 -1.75 -1.91 9.76
N ILE A 88 -2.46 -2.90 10.26
CA ILE A 88 -3.45 -2.73 11.34
C ILE A 88 -2.74 -2.55 12.67
N THR A 89 -2.97 -1.42 13.33
CA THR A 89 -2.37 -1.08 14.63
C THR A 89 -3.32 -1.27 15.81
N SER A 90 -4.64 -1.35 15.53
CA SER A 90 -5.66 -1.43 16.58
C SER A 90 -6.43 -2.75 16.55
N SER A 91 -6.66 -3.35 17.72
CA SER A 91 -7.57 -4.49 17.91
C SER A 91 -9.05 -4.14 17.65
N LEU A 92 -9.38 -2.85 17.56
CA LEU A 92 -10.73 -2.40 17.20
C LEU A 92 -11.05 -2.62 15.71
N VAL A 93 -10.04 -2.82 14.87
CA VAL A 93 -10.18 -3.10 13.44
C VAL A 93 -10.36 -4.60 13.25
N THR A 94 -11.59 -5.01 12.91
CA THR A 94 -11.92 -6.39 12.55
C THR A 94 -12.16 -6.47 11.03
N SER A 95 -12.13 -7.69 10.45
CA SER A 95 -12.40 -7.92 9.01
C SER A 95 -13.70 -7.24 8.58
N LYS A 96 -14.79 -7.44 9.34
CA LYS A 96 -16.10 -6.84 9.07
C LYS A 96 -16.10 -5.31 9.14
N LYS A 97 -15.37 -4.71 10.09
CA LYS A 97 -15.26 -3.25 10.18
C LYS A 97 -14.39 -2.69 9.07
N LEU A 98 -13.30 -3.38 8.73
CA LEU A 98 -12.41 -2.98 7.65
C LEU A 98 -13.13 -3.01 6.30
N SER A 99 -13.77 -4.14 5.92
CA SER A 99 -14.49 -4.24 4.65
C SER A 99 -15.59 -3.20 4.51
N LYS A 100 -16.42 -2.99 5.58
CA LYS A 100 -17.44 -1.93 5.60
C LYS A 100 -16.85 -0.52 5.48
N ALA A 101 -15.70 -0.26 6.10
CA ALA A 101 -15.04 1.05 6.00
C ALA A 101 -14.50 1.30 4.60
N LEU A 102 -13.94 0.27 3.94
CA LEU A 102 -13.48 0.34 2.55
C LEU A 102 -14.66 0.59 1.59
N ALA A 103 -15.75 -0.18 1.72
CA ALA A 103 -16.96 0.01 0.90
C ALA A 103 -17.53 1.42 1.06
N LYS A 104 -17.66 1.92 2.30
CA LYS A 104 -18.15 3.29 2.56
C LYS A 104 -17.17 4.37 2.03
N GLY A 105 -15.88 4.10 2.07
CA GLY A 105 -14.87 5.00 1.51
C GLY A 105 -14.96 5.07 -0.01
N MET A 106 -15.19 3.94 -0.70
CA MET A 106 -15.44 3.91 -2.14
C MET A 106 -16.72 4.66 -2.50
N GLU A 107 -17.83 4.45 -1.77
CA GLU A 107 -19.08 5.19 -1.97
C GLU A 107 -18.85 6.70 -1.87
N LYS A 108 -18.07 7.15 -0.88
CA LYS A 108 -17.71 8.57 -0.73
C LYS A 108 -16.90 9.10 -1.92
N SER A 109 -16.05 8.26 -2.51
CA SER A 109 -15.21 8.59 -3.67
C SER A 109 -16.00 8.71 -4.97
N VAL A 110 -16.90 7.74 -5.27
CA VAL A 110 -17.57 7.62 -6.57
C VAL A 110 -19.07 7.92 -6.54
N GLY A 111 -19.62 8.16 -5.36
CA GLY A 111 -21.05 8.38 -5.15
C GLY A 111 -21.90 7.11 -5.26
N GLU A 112 -23.19 7.22 -4.93
CA GLU A 112 -24.12 6.10 -4.91
C GLU A 112 -24.24 5.42 -6.29
N SER A 113 -24.38 6.21 -7.36
CA SER A 113 -24.48 5.68 -8.73
C SER A 113 -23.21 4.94 -9.19
N GLY A 114 -22.03 5.37 -8.75
CA GLY A 114 -20.76 4.68 -9.00
C GLY A 114 -20.70 3.34 -8.26
N MET A 115 -21.12 3.32 -6.99
CA MET A 115 -21.17 2.11 -6.19
C MET A 115 -22.11 1.04 -6.75
N LEU A 116 -23.29 1.45 -7.30
CA LEU A 116 -24.21 0.51 -7.93
C LEU A 116 -23.56 -0.24 -9.10
N LYS A 117 -22.69 0.42 -9.87
CA LYS A 117 -21.96 -0.19 -10.99
C LYS A 117 -20.84 -1.14 -10.53
N LEU A 118 -20.34 -0.96 -9.31
CA LEU A 118 -19.23 -1.73 -8.73
C LEU A 118 -19.69 -2.74 -7.68
N ASN A 119 -21.00 -2.99 -7.58
CA ASN A 119 -21.55 -3.83 -6.51
C ASN A 119 -20.94 -5.24 -6.48
N LYS A 120 -20.69 -5.84 -7.64
CA LYS A 120 -20.04 -7.17 -7.74
C LYS A 120 -18.62 -7.15 -7.16
N GLU A 121 -17.81 -6.19 -7.57
CA GLU A 121 -16.42 -6.03 -7.15
C GLU A 121 -16.32 -5.70 -5.65
N VAL A 122 -17.26 -4.91 -5.14
CA VAL A 122 -17.33 -4.58 -3.70
C VAL A 122 -17.64 -5.82 -2.87
N LEU A 123 -18.62 -6.65 -3.29
CA LEU A 123 -18.92 -7.92 -2.62
C LEU A 123 -17.73 -8.90 -2.67
N GLU A 124 -17.00 -8.92 -3.78
CA GLU A 124 -15.79 -9.71 -3.92
C GLU A 124 -14.69 -9.22 -2.95
N LEU A 125 -14.47 -7.91 -2.85
CA LEU A 125 -13.53 -7.33 -1.86
C LEU A 125 -13.93 -7.71 -0.43
N GLU A 126 -15.20 -7.58 -0.06
CA GLU A 126 -15.70 -7.95 1.26
C GLU A 126 -15.44 -9.42 1.57
N THR A 127 -15.63 -10.30 0.58
CA THR A 127 -15.35 -11.73 0.68
C THR A 127 -13.87 -12.00 0.91
N LEU A 128 -12.99 -11.37 0.11
CA LEU A 128 -11.53 -11.57 0.20
C LEU A 128 -10.95 -11.04 1.52
N ILE A 129 -11.39 -9.87 1.97
CA ILE A 129 -10.97 -9.30 3.27
C ILE A 129 -11.53 -10.10 4.45
N GLY A 130 -12.71 -10.70 4.26
CA GLY A 130 -13.43 -11.44 5.29
C GLY A 130 -13.01 -12.90 5.50
N ARG A 131 -12.18 -13.47 4.61
CA ARG A 131 -11.77 -14.90 4.69
C ARG A 131 -11.10 -15.28 5.99
N GLU A 132 -10.27 -14.40 6.51
CA GLU A 132 -9.55 -14.63 7.76
C GLU A 132 -9.80 -13.48 8.73
N ILE A 133 -9.79 -13.80 10.03
CA ILE A 133 -9.94 -12.80 11.09
C ILE A 133 -8.81 -11.78 11.00
N THR A 134 -9.15 -10.50 10.94
CA THR A 134 -8.20 -9.39 10.99
C THR A 134 -7.96 -8.98 12.44
N LYS A 135 -6.68 -8.78 12.78
CA LYS A 135 -6.19 -8.36 14.11
C LYS A 135 -5.07 -7.35 14.01
N ALA A 136 -4.74 -6.69 15.10
CA ALA A 136 -3.57 -5.83 15.20
C ALA A 136 -2.30 -6.63 14.82
N GLY A 137 -1.40 -6.03 14.07
CA GLY A 137 -0.22 -6.64 13.48
C GLY A 137 -0.41 -7.21 12.08
N ASP A 138 -1.66 -7.44 11.62
CA ASP A 138 -1.91 -7.88 10.24
C ASP A 138 -1.61 -6.77 9.24
N SER A 139 -1.15 -7.16 8.06
CA SER A 139 -0.92 -6.25 6.94
C SER A 139 -1.65 -6.72 5.69
N PHE A 140 -2.19 -5.76 4.94
CA PHE A 140 -2.76 -5.97 3.62
C PHE A 140 -1.92 -5.24 2.59
N ASN A 141 -1.55 -5.92 1.49
CA ASN A 141 -1.00 -5.30 0.29
C ASN A 141 -2.05 -5.42 -0.81
N LEU A 142 -2.52 -4.28 -1.30
CA LEU A 142 -3.51 -4.19 -2.38
C LEU A 142 -2.80 -3.55 -3.56
N ILE A 143 -2.47 -4.37 -4.57
CA ILE A 143 -1.55 -4.03 -5.65
C ILE A 143 -2.29 -4.04 -6.97
N TYR A 144 -2.32 -2.92 -7.67
CA TYR A 144 -2.87 -2.84 -9.01
C TYR A 144 -1.86 -3.28 -10.05
N ASN A 145 -2.31 -4.21 -10.91
CA ASN A 145 -1.55 -4.72 -12.05
C ASN A 145 -2.23 -4.28 -13.36
N PRO A 146 -1.60 -3.41 -14.17
CA PRO A 146 -2.19 -2.95 -15.43
C PRO A 146 -2.25 -4.03 -16.50
N LEU A 147 -1.44 -5.09 -16.42
CA LEU A 147 -1.43 -6.16 -17.43
C LEU A 147 -2.76 -6.93 -17.51
N ASP A 148 -3.42 -7.09 -16.39
CA ASP A 148 -4.75 -7.74 -16.30
C ASP A 148 -5.82 -6.82 -15.69
N ARG A 149 -5.50 -5.54 -15.52
CA ARG A 149 -6.36 -4.50 -14.94
C ARG A 149 -7.01 -4.92 -13.63
N SER A 150 -6.25 -5.61 -12.78
CA SER A 150 -6.76 -6.19 -11.55
C SER A 150 -6.10 -5.61 -10.31
N LEU A 151 -6.86 -5.53 -9.22
CA LEU A 151 -6.37 -5.28 -7.87
C LEU A 151 -6.09 -6.62 -7.18
N TRP A 152 -4.81 -6.92 -6.95
CA TRP A 152 -4.34 -8.11 -6.25
C TRP A 152 -4.31 -7.87 -4.75
N ILE A 153 -4.86 -8.79 -3.98
CA ILE A 153 -5.03 -8.67 -2.54
C ILE A 153 -4.17 -9.74 -1.86
N TYR A 154 -3.28 -9.26 -0.99
CA TYR A 154 -2.47 -10.09 -0.11
C TYR A 154 -2.75 -9.72 1.34
N LYS A 155 -2.83 -10.72 2.22
CA LYS A 155 -2.85 -10.55 3.67
C LYS A 155 -1.65 -11.25 4.26
N ASN A 156 -0.82 -10.53 5.02
CA ASN A 156 0.41 -11.07 5.61
C ASN A 156 1.28 -11.80 4.55
N ASP A 157 1.42 -11.17 3.37
CA ASP A 157 2.14 -11.67 2.19
C ASP A 157 1.54 -12.95 1.54
N LYS A 158 0.41 -13.47 2.04
CA LYS A 158 -0.34 -14.57 1.43
C LYS A 158 -1.34 -14.00 0.43
N TYR A 159 -1.33 -14.54 -0.79
CA TYR A 159 -2.30 -14.17 -1.83
C TYR A 159 -3.71 -14.63 -1.45
N GLU A 160 -4.67 -13.72 -1.45
CA GLU A 160 -6.09 -13.98 -1.14
C GLU A 160 -6.97 -14.01 -2.39
N GLY A 161 -6.62 -13.23 -3.42
CA GLY A 161 -7.39 -13.14 -4.66
C GLY A 161 -7.11 -11.85 -5.40
N LYS A 162 -7.83 -11.64 -6.51
CA LYS A 162 -7.77 -10.41 -7.31
C LYS A 162 -9.16 -10.02 -7.80
N ILE A 163 -9.36 -8.73 -8.07
CA ILE A 163 -10.59 -8.15 -8.61
C ILE A 163 -10.24 -7.47 -9.92
N GLU A 164 -10.83 -7.92 -11.03
CA GLU A 164 -10.52 -7.43 -12.37
C GLU A 164 -11.48 -6.28 -12.74
N SER A 165 -11.05 -5.03 -12.49
CA SER A 165 -11.77 -3.83 -12.90
C SER A 165 -10.91 -2.59 -12.72
N PHE A 166 -10.67 -1.83 -13.78
CA PHE A 166 -10.00 -0.54 -13.73
C PHE A 166 -10.83 0.49 -12.96
N GLU A 167 -12.15 0.51 -13.16
CA GLU A 167 -13.05 1.42 -12.45
C GLU A 167 -13.08 1.10 -10.94
N PHE A 168 -13.01 -0.19 -10.59
CA PHE A 168 -12.88 -0.59 -9.19
C PHE A 168 -11.55 -0.08 -8.58
N LYS A 169 -10.43 -0.22 -9.32
CA LYS A 169 -9.14 0.36 -8.88
C LYS A 169 -9.27 1.85 -8.60
N LYS A 170 -9.90 2.63 -9.48
CA LYS A 170 -10.09 4.07 -9.28
C LYS A 170 -10.91 4.35 -8.03
N ALA A 171 -12.03 3.66 -7.83
CA ALA A 171 -12.86 3.79 -6.64
C ALA A 171 -12.11 3.41 -5.37
N PHE A 172 -11.31 2.32 -5.42
CA PHE A 172 -10.56 1.83 -4.28
C PHE A 172 -9.45 2.80 -3.85
N PHE A 173 -8.58 3.24 -4.76
CA PHE A 173 -7.56 4.24 -4.45
C PHE A 173 -8.17 5.59 -4.12
N GLY A 174 -9.33 5.90 -4.69
CA GLY A 174 -10.13 7.09 -4.42
C GLY A 174 -10.61 7.22 -2.98
N ILE A 175 -10.69 6.13 -2.21
CA ILE A 175 -10.99 6.16 -0.76
C ILE A 175 -10.12 7.21 -0.07
N TRP A 176 -8.86 7.29 -0.45
CA TRP A 176 -7.88 8.20 0.18
C TRP A 176 -7.43 9.35 -0.73
N LEU A 177 -7.50 9.18 -2.06
CA LEU A 177 -6.90 10.13 -3.01
C LEU A 177 -7.90 11.00 -3.77
N SER A 178 -9.22 10.69 -3.71
CA SER A 178 -10.25 11.49 -4.39
C SER A 178 -10.40 12.89 -3.79
N GLU A 179 -11.27 13.71 -4.41
CA GLU A 179 -11.65 15.03 -3.89
C GLU A 179 -12.37 14.93 -2.53
N ASN A 180 -13.02 13.78 -2.25
CA ASN A 180 -13.73 13.51 -1.01
C ASN A 180 -13.07 12.34 -0.25
N PRO A 181 -11.80 12.45 0.20
CA PRO A 181 -11.12 11.35 0.87
C PRO A 181 -11.74 11.06 2.25
N VAL A 182 -11.51 9.87 2.77
CA VAL A 182 -11.94 9.53 4.15
C VAL A 182 -11.17 10.33 5.20
N ASP A 183 -9.99 10.84 4.84
CA ASP A 183 -9.11 11.63 5.70
C ASP A 183 -8.23 12.53 4.82
N LYS A 184 -8.30 13.85 5.04
CA LYS A 184 -7.54 14.83 4.24
C LYS A 184 -6.07 14.86 4.60
N ASP A 185 -5.75 14.74 5.88
CA ASP A 185 -4.36 14.76 6.36
C ASP A 185 -3.63 13.51 5.86
N LEU A 186 -4.26 12.34 5.97
CA LEU A 186 -3.73 11.10 5.41
C LEU A 186 -3.53 11.18 3.88
N LYS A 187 -4.43 11.85 3.14
CA LYS A 187 -4.24 12.09 1.71
C LYS A 187 -2.94 12.84 1.44
N GLU A 188 -2.69 13.96 2.14
CA GLU A 188 -1.49 14.75 1.95
C GLU A 188 -0.20 13.97 2.34
N GLU A 189 -0.27 13.18 3.41
CA GLU A 189 0.82 12.27 3.82
C GLU A 189 1.12 11.21 2.76
N LEU A 190 0.09 10.56 2.18
CA LEU A 190 0.25 9.57 1.11
C LEU A 190 0.81 10.18 -0.19
N LEU A 191 0.49 11.44 -0.45
CA LEU A 191 1.05 12.20 -1.56
C LEU A 191 2.47 12.74 -1.28
N GLY A 192 3.03 12.50 -0.08
CA GLY A 192 4.38 12.95 0.28
C GLY A 192 4.51 14.47 0.44
N LYS A 193 3.40 15.18 0.76
CA LYS A 193 3.39 16.64 0.88
C LYS A 193 3.75 17.14 2.28
N ASN A 194 3.66 16.29 3.30
CA ASN A 194 3.90 16.62 4.71
C ASN A 194 5.18 15.94 5.27
N ASN A 195 6.16 15.62 4.41
CA ASN A 195 7.46 15.05 4.80
C ASN A 195 8.55 16.10 4.86
#